data_1fb630f0825861bd7f557cdf3cf33561
#
_entry.id   1fb630f0825861bd7f557cdf3cf33561
#
_cell.length_a   1.000
_cell.length_b   1.000
_cell.length_c   1.000
_cell.angle_alpha   90.00
_cell.angle_beta   90.00
_cell.angle_gamma   90.00
#
_symmetry.space_group_name_H-M   'P 1'
#
loop_
_entity.id
_entity.type
_entity.pdbx_description
1 polymer ?
#
loop_
_entity_poly.entity_id
_entity_poly.type
_entity_poly.pdbx_seq_one_letter_code
_entity_poly.pdbx_strand_id
1 'polypeptide(L)' 'MTVITQNNTYEFIQNCDTRNIHVLYRGKDIFVESIEHLRIGERMTVYGYEINPDYGQINNEGLFFTTSPIIDIIL' A
#
# COMPACT_ATOMS: atom_id res chain seq x y z
N MET A 1 -6.47 -7.73 2.79
CA MET A 1 -5.85 -8.29 1.55
C MET A 1 -4.35 -8.36 1.72
N THR A 2 -3.78 -9.50 1.45
CA THR A 2 -2.33 -9.69 1.50
C THR A 2 -1.79 -9.87 0.09
N VAL A 3 -0.79 -9.08 -0.28
CA VAL A 3 -0.12 -9.18 -1.58
C VAL A 3 1.31 -9.66 -1.36
N ILE A 4 1.63 -10.82 -1.93
CA ILE A 4 2.96 -11.42 -1.83
C ILE A 4 3.69 -11.16 -3.14
N THR A 5 4.84 -10.51 -3.05
CA THR A 5 5.72 -10.26 -4.20
C THR A 5 7.00 -11.08 -4.04
N GLN A 6 7.86 -11.04 -5.05
CA GLN A 6 9.14 -11.77 -5.00
C GLN A 6 10.01 -11.38 -3.80
N ASN A 7 9.98 -10.13 -3.40
CA ASN A 7 10.87 -9.61 -2.37
C ASN A 7 10.18 -9.31 -1.04
N ASN A 8 8.89 -9.06 -1.02
CA ASN A 8 8.18 -8.62 0.18
C ASN A 8 6.73 -9.08 0.21
N THR A 9 6.13 -9.00 1.40
CA THR A 9 4.71 -9.22 1.61
C THR A 9 4.10 -7.92 2.11
N TYR A 10 2.96 -7.53 1.54
CA TYR A 10 2.26 -6.31 1.89
C TYR A 10 0.86 -6.64 2.40
N GLU A 11 0.53 -6.13 3.58
CA GLU A 11 -0.78 -6.29 4.18
C GLU A 11 -1.57 -5.01 4.03
N PHE A 12 -2.67 -5.05 3.28
CA PHE A 12 -3.58 -3.92 3.11
C PHE A 12 -4.73 -4.07 4.07
N ILE A 13 -4.88 -3.10 4.97
CA ILE A 13 -5.90 -3.14 6.02
C ILE A 13 -6.91 -2.03 5.76
N GLN A 14 -8.19 -2.41 5.70
CA GLN A 14 -9.28 -1.46 5.57
C GLN A 14 -9.81 -1.08 6.94
N ASN A 15 -9.91 0.23 7.21
CA ASN A 15 -10.54 0.73 8.41
C ASN A 15 -12.06 0.61 8.25
N CYS A 16 -12.72 -0.05 9.20
CA CYS A 16 -14.17 -0.30 9.14
C CYS A 16 -15.01 0.97 9.21
N ASP A 17 -14.55 1.99 9.96
CA ASP A 17 -15.31 3.22 10.17
C ASP A 17 -15.21 4.17 8.99
N THR A 18 -14.01 4.36 8.45
CA THR A 18 -13.75 5.33 7.39
C THR A 18 -13.65 4.70 6.00
N ARG A 19 -13.51 3.37 5.93
CA ARG A 19 -13.25 2.59 4.72
C ARG A 19 -11.92 2.91 4.05
N ASN A 20 -11.06 3.64 4.72
CA ASN A 20 -9.73 3.94 4.22
C ASN A 20 -8.85 2.69 4.27
N ILE A 21 -7.99 2.55 3.27
CA ILE A 21 -7.05 1.44 3.19
C ILE A 21 -5.66 1.95 3.57
N HIS A 22 -4.99 1.19 4.43
CA HIS A 22 -3.63 1.47 4.87
C HIS A 22 -2.73 0.30 4.56
N VAL A 23 -1.47 0.60 4.30
CA VAL A 23 -0.41 -0.40 4.17
C VAL A 23 0.82 0.09 4.90
N LEU A 24 1.53 -0.82 5.56
CA LEU A 24 2.81 -0.51 6.19
C LEU A 24 3.92 -0.73 5.16
N TYR A 25 4.72 0.29 4.92
CA TYR A 25 5.83 0.23 3.97
C TYR A 25 7.08 0.84 4.59
N ARG A 26 8.09 0.01 4.81
CA ARG A 26 9.36 0.43 5.43
C ARG A 26 9.16 1.14 6.76
N GLY A 27 8.26 0.64 7.59
CA GLY A 27 7.94 1.21 8.89
C GLY A 27 7.05 2.44 8.84
N LYS A 28 6.56 2.83 7.66
CA LYS A 28 5.69 3.98 7.49
C LYS A 28 4.27 3.56 7.21
N ASP A 29 3.33 4.25 7.82
CA ASP A 29 1.91 4.02 7.60
C ASP A 29 1.46 4.84 6.38
N ILE A 30 1.03 4.13 5.34
CA ILE A 30 0.64 4.73 4.07
C ILE A 30 -0.86 4.66 3.93
N PHE A 31 -1.47 5.82 3.74
CA PHE A 31 -2.87 5.93 3.35
C PHE A 31 -2.96 5.67 1.85
N VAL A 32 -3.65 4.61 1.45
CA VAL A 32 -3.71 4.17 0.05
C VAL A 32 -4.88 4.84 -0.66
N GLU A 33 -4.60 5.57 -1.75
CA GLU A 33 -5.62 6.12 -2.61
C GLU A 33 -6.03 5.16 -3.72
N SER A 34 -5.03 4.54 -4.36
CA SER A 34 -5.28 3.60 -5.44
C SER A 34 -4.12 2.62 -5.59
N ILE A 35 -4.43 1.49 -6.21
CA ILE A 35 -3.45 0.45 -6.53
C ILE A 35 -3.61 0.12 -8.00
N GLU A 36 -2.50 0.13 -8.74
CA GLU A 36 -2.48 -0.26 -10.14
C GLU A 36 -1.69 -1.54 -10.33
N HIS A 37 -2.01 -2.28 -11.38
CA HIS A 37 -1.33 -3.52 -11.77
C HIS A 37 -1.40 -4.59 -10.67
N LEU A 38 -2.55 -4.69 -10.02
CA LEU A 38 -2.80 -5.69 -8.98
C LEU A 38 -3.10 -7.05 -9.63
N ARG A 39 -2.07 -7.66 -10.22
CA ARG A 39 -2.17 -8.95 -10.93
C ARG A 39 -0.92 -9.78 -10.68
N ILE A 40 -1.09 -11.09 -10.62
CA ILE A 40 0.04 -12.01 -10.51
C ILE A 40 0.95 -11.85 -11.73
N GLY A 41 2.24 -11.74 -11.49
CA GLY A 41 3.27 -11.54 -12.50
C GLY A 41 3.59 -10.08 -12.78
N GLU A 42 2.77 -9.14 -12.36
CA GLU A 42 3.00 -7.72 -12.57
C GLU A 42 3.55 -7.03 -11.33
N ARG A 43 4.21 -5.90 -11.54
CA ARG A 43 4.69 -5.04 -10.45
C ARG A 43 3.56 -4.12 -10.03
N MET A 44 3.12 -4.27 -8.78
CA MET A 44 2.06 -3.43 -8.22
C MET A 44 2.59 -2.01 -7.97
N THR A 45 1.79 -1.01 -8.32
CA THR A 45 2.08 0.39 -8.01
C THR A 45 1.03 0.90 -7.02
N VAL A 46 1.49 1.42 -5.90
CA VAL A 46 0.64 1.96 -4.85
C VAL A 46 0.76 3.47 -4.85
N TYR A 47 -0.39 4.13 -5.01
CA TYR A 47 -0.50 5.59 -4.91
C TYR A 47 -1.12 5.95 -3.58
N GLY A 48 -0.55 6.93 -2.92
CA GLY A 48 -1.08 7.34 -1.63
C GLY A 48 -0.21 8.37 -0.93
N TYR A 49 -0.43 8.48 0.36
CA TYR A 49 0.21 9.47 1.20
C TYR A 49 0.78 8.82 2.44
N GLU A 50 1.91 9.32 2.90
CA GLU A 50 2.42 8.97 4.21
C GLU A 50 1.71 9.82 5.27
N ILE A 51 1.19 9.16 6.29
CA ILE A 51 0.63 9.85 7.44
C ILE A 51 1.79 10.20 8.38
N ASN A 52 1.97 11.49 8.65
CA ASN A 52 3.01 11.94 9.56
C ASN A 52 2.50 11.84 11.01
N PRO A 53 3.01 10.90 11.82
CA PRO A 53 2.51 10.68 13.17
C PRO A 53 2.77 11.87 14.11
N ASP A 54 3.80 12.67 13.86
CA ASP A 54 4.16 13.78 14.76
C ASP A 54 3.23 14.98 14.61
N TYR A 55 2.72 15.20 13.42
CA TYR A 55 1.93 16.39 13.12
C TYR A 55 0.49 16.08 12.68
N GLY A 56 0.15 14.81 12.53
CA GLY A 56 -1.15 14.42 11.96
C GLY A 56 -1.34 14.87 10.53
N GLN A 57 -0.27 15.23 9.84
CA GLN A 57 -0.30 15.72 8.46
C GLN A 57 -0.09 14.58 7.47
N ILE A 58 -0.67 14.74 6.29
CA ILE A 58 -0.49 13.81 5.19
C ILE A 58 0.48 14.44 4.19
N ASN A 59 1.58 13.74 3.90
CA ASN A 59 2.49 14.14 2.85
C ASN A 59 1.85 13.86 1.50
N ASN A 60 1.74 14.88 0.67
CA ASN A 60 1.05 14.80 -0.59
C ASN A 60 2.00 14.30 -1.70
N GLU A 61 2.23 13.00 -1.71
CA GLU A 61 3.14 12.34 -2.63
C GLU A 61 2.35 11.50 -3.64
N GLY A 62 1.88 11.87 -4.71
CA GLY A 62 0.98 11.14 -5.61
C GLY A 62 1.36 9.68 -5.89
N LEU A 63 2.64 9.37 -6.09
CA LEU A 63 3.15 8.01 -6.21
C LEU A 63 3.92 7.65 -4.96
N PHE A 64 3.61 6.52 -4.33
CA PHE A 64 4.36 6.12 -3.16
C PHE A 64 5.41 5.04 -3.44
N PHE A 65 5.00 3.89 -3.98
CA PHE A 65 5.99 2.86 -4.30
C PHE A 65 5.51 1.89 -5.37
N THR A 66 6.49 1.22 -6.00
CA THR A 66 6.28 0.12 -6.94
C THR A 66 6.99 -1.11 -6.41
N THR A 67 6.35 -2.27 -6.50
CA THR A 67 6.87 -3.52 -5.95
C THR A 67 7.62 -4.35 -6.99
N SER A 68 8.26 -5.43 -6.52
CA SER A 68 8.66 -6.54 -7.38
C SER A 68 7.39 -7.28 -7.88
N PRO A 69 7.52 -8.17 -8.87
CA PRO A 69 6.35 -8.88 -9.41
C PRO A 69 5.56 -9.65 -8.36
N ILE A 70 4.25 -9.60 -8.47
CA ILE A 70 3.34 -10.27 -7.55
C ILE A 70 3.39 -11.77 -7.79
N ILE A 71 3.50 -12.54 -6.70
CA ILE A 71 3.46 -14.00 -6.72
C ILE A 71 2.06 -14.49 -6.37
N ASP A 72 1.41 -13.87 -5.39
CA ASP A 72 0.11 -14.29 -4.90
C ASP A 72 -0.67 -13.12 -4.29
N ILE A 73 -1.99 -13.24 -4.33
CA ILE A 73 -2.91 -12.27 -3.72
C ILE A 73 -3.91 -13.06 -2.88
N ILE A 74 -3.97 -12.73 -1.60
CA ILE A 74 -4.86 -13.39 -0.63
C ILE A 74 -5.88 -12.36 -0.15
N LEU A 75 -7.12 -12.59 -0.47
CA LEU A 75 -8.23 -11.71 -0.08
C LEU A 75 -8.71 -11.96 1.35
#